data_bc123e974f6083b2f47aa0ddaf6600c1
#
_entry.id   bc123e974f6083b2f47aa0ddaf6600c1
#
_cell.length_a   1.000
_cell.length_b   1.000
_cell.length_c   1.000
_cell.angle_alpha   90.00
_cell.angle_beta   90.00
_cell.angle_gamma   90.00
#
_symmetry.space_group_name_H-M   'P 1'
#
loop_
_entity.id
_entity.type
_entity.pdbx_description
1 polymer ?
#
loop_
_entity_poly.entity_id
_entity_poly.type
_entity_poly.pdbx_seq_one_letter_code
_entity_poly.pdbx_strand_id
1 'polypeptide(L)'
;MKYDFDEIIDRKNTNSQNVEGWRSYIFKCGPDEVFPYKDDEFIRMWVADMEFAVAPEIRQAIIDRVDRKILGYTILSDGKYQAAFKKWCQDKYDWSFEDGELTFSPGVIPALYQLVEDLVKPQNGKVLTLTPAYGFFLHACEYNGVELVTSPLKISDDAGGRDDAGGRDDAGGRDDAGGRDGAGRRDSTDVRNDAGGKCGTDRRFEIDFDDFEAKAADPQVKMLMFCNPHNPTGRVWSEDELRRVAGIVEKYGLWVVSDEIHCDLIRTGLRHIPLGKVMPGYDRLITAMSASKTFNLAGLSFSDIIIRSHEERKRFIRRDKTHGAINPLSVAAHKAAYEQAGEWLDELKLYLDGNLKFVKDFISENIPTAVFQVPDATYFAWVDFRKTLPDVKDLSLFFANNAGVLLEGGDALFVGNAEGFVRLNLAMPRALVKEGLERMAAAIERYSPGTDKK
;
A
#
# COMPACT_ATOMS: atom_id res chain seq x y z
N MET A 1 -8.93 21.54 -9.77
CA MET A 1 -7.73 21.13 -9.02
C MET A 1 -6.64 22.17 -9.21
N LYS A 2 -5.85 22.45 -8.21
CA LYS A 2 -4.70 23.36 -8.25
C LYS A 2 -3.51 22.69 -8.95
N TYR A 3 -3.43 21.36 -8.87
CA TYR A 3 -2.34 20.55 -9.42
C TYR A 3 -2.83 19.81 -10.67
N ASP A 4 -1.94 19.72 -11.67
CA ASP A 4 -2.23 19.02 -12.93
C ASP A 4 -1.76 17.55 -12.85
N PHE A 5 -2.72 16.63 -12.66
CA PHE A 5 -2.47 15.19 -12.68
C PHE A 5 -2.73 14.57 -14.07
N ASP A 6 -3.08 15.36 -15.08
CA ASP A 6 -3.22 14.91 -16.47
C ASP A 6 -1.97 15.23 -17.33
N GLU A 7 -0.98 15.93 -16.75
CA GLU A 7 0.31 16.18 -17.40
C GLU A 7 1.02 14.88 -17.73
N ILE A 8 1.42 14.70 -19.00
CA ILE A 8 2.25 13.57 -19.43
C ILE A 8 3.72 13.97 -19.36
N ILE A 9 4.45 13.41 -18.42
CA ILE A 9 5.85 13.71 -18.16
C ILE A 9 6.73 12.68 -18.88
N ASP A 10 7.63 13.16 -19.75
CA ASP A 10 8.62 12.29 -20.39
C ASP A 10 9.71 11.87 -19.40
N ARG A 11 9.82 10.56 -19.18
CA ARG A 11 10.82 9.95 -18.29
C ARG A 11 11.92 9.19 -19.05
N LYS A 12 11.97 9.31 -20.39
CA LYS A 12 13.02 8.66 -21.20
C LYS A 12 14.39 9.24 -20.87
N ASN A 13 15.41 8.41 -20.91
CA ASN A 13 16.81 8.79 -20.63
C ASN A 13 17.04 9.36 -19.22
N THR A 14 16.24 8.94 -18.26
CA THR A 14 16.38 9.31 -16.85
C THR A 14 16.84 8.15 -15.97
N ASN A 15 17.15 7.00 -16.54
CA ASN A 15 17.36 5.73 -15.84
C ASN A 15 16.15 5.33 -14.98
N SER A 16 14.96 5.72 -15.41
CA SER A 16 13.74 5.38 -14.70
C SER A 16 13.48 3.88 -14.73
N GLN A 17 13.37 3.26 -13.56
CA GLN A 17 13.03 1.84 -13.43
C GLN A 17 11.76 1.50 -14.22
N ASN A 18 10.75 2.38 -14.17
CA ASN A 18 9.49 2.20 -14.88
C ASN A 18 9.65 2.14 -16.40
N VAL A 19 10.55 2.96 -16.96
CA VAL A 19 10.75 3.07 -18.42
C VAL A 19 11.79 2.08 -18.93
N GLU A 20 12.89 1.89 -18.21
CA GLU A 20 14.07 1.20 -18.72
C GLU A 20 14.33 -0.14 -18.04
N GLY A 21 13.71 -0.39 -16.85
CA GLY A 21 13.99 -1.58 -16.03
C GLY A 21 13.04 -2.77 -16.23
N TRP A 22 11.98 -2.65 -16.99
CA TRP A 22 10.90 -3.63 -17.05
C TRP A 22 11.32 -5.01 -17.57
N ARG A 23 12.23 -5.09 -18.56
CA ARG A 23 12.72 -6.36 -19.10
C ARG A 23 13.37 -7.23 -18.02
N SER A 24 14.32 -6.65 -17.31
CA SER A 24 15.05 -7.36 -16.25
C SER A 24 14.17 -7.60 -15.02
N TYR A 25 13.26 -6.67 -14.70
CA TYR A 25 12.45 -6.77 -13.49
C TYR A 25 11.25 -7.70 -13.64
N ILE A 26 10.41 -7.49 -14.65
CA ILE A 26 9.20 -8.31 -14.87
C ILE A 26 9.55 -9.66 -15.48
N PHE A 27 10.27 -9.65 -16.61
CA PHE A 27 10.46 -10.83 -17.44
C PHE A 27 11.80 -11.55 -17.23
N LYS A 28 12.67 -11.00 -16.37
CA LYS A 28 14.02 -11.56 -16.11
C LYS A 28 14.83 -11.81 -17.40
N CYS A 29 14.60 -11.01 -18.44
CA CYS A 29 15.23 -11.12 -19.74
C CYS A 29 16.23 -9.99 -20.01
N GLY A 30 17.05 -10.18 -21.07
CA GLY A 30 18.04 -9.20 -21.51
C GLY A 30 17.45 -8.08 -22.36
N PRO A 31 18.25 -7.05 -22.68
CA PRO A 31 17.82 -5.93 -23.52
C PRO A 31 17.46 -6.31 -24.95
N ASP A 32 18.03 -7.41 -25.45
CA ASP A 32 17.85 -7.90 -26.84
C ASP A 32 16.58 -8.75 -27.02
N GLU A 33 15.84 -9.02 -25.93
CA GLU A 33 14.57 -9.75 -26.01
C GLU A 33 13.55 -8.94 -26.79
N VAL A 34 12.91 -9.57 -27.78
CA VAL A 34 12.01 -8.92 -28.72
C VAL A 34 10.56 -9.11 -28.27
N PHE A 35 9.86 -8.01 -28.13
CA PHE A 35 8.43 -7.97 -27.89
C PHE A 35 7.69 -7.43 -29.11
N PRO A 36 6.38 -7.73 -29.27
CA PRO A 36 5.57 -7.24 -30.42
C PRO A 36 5.42 -5.72 -30.49
N TYR A 37 5.62 -5.03 -29.36
CA TYR A 37 5.54 -3.56 -29.25
C TYR A 37 6.92 -2.97 -29.04
N LYS A 38 7.16 -1.75 -29.54
CA LYS A 38 8.36 -0.99 -29.22
C LYS A 38 8.31 -0.48 -27.78
N ASP A 39 9.47 -0.17 -27.21
CA ASP A 39 9.59 0.25 -25.81
C ASP A 39 8.78 1.49 -25.47
N ASP A 40 8.59 2.40 -26.41
CA ASP A 40 7.83 3.62 -26.24
C ASP A 40 6.32 3.48 -26.52
N GLU A 41 5.90 2.32 -27.03
CA GLU A 41 4.49 2.01 -27.27
C GLU A 41 3.81 1.33 -26.07
N PHE A 42 4.60 0.89 -25.06
CA PHE A 42 4.05 0.25 -23.89
C PHE A 42 3.36 1.23 -22.93
N ILE A 43 2.17 0.87 -22.48
CA ILE A 43 1.52 1.49 -21.31
C ILE A 43 2.07 0.81 -20.05
N ARG A 44 2.61 1.59 -19.11
CA ARG A 44 3.37 1.10 -17.96
C ARG A 44 2.55 1.18 -16.67
N MET A 45 1.89 0.09 -16.31
CA MET A 45 1.01 -0.01 -15.13
C MET A 45 1.60 -0.96 -14.07
N TRP A 46 2.93 -1.02 -13.94
CA TRP A 46 3.59 -2.07 -13.14
C TRP A 46 4.25 -1.57 -11.85
N VAL A 47 5.31 -0.77 -11.92
CA VAL A 47 6.07 -0.37 -10.75
C VAL A 47 5.30 0.55 -9.82
N ALA A 48 5.60 0.45 -8.52
CA ALA A 48 4.92 1.23 -7.48
C ALA A 48 5.53 2.63 -7.30
N ASP A 49 5.65 3.40 -8.39
CA ASP A 49 5.86 4.86 -8.41
C ASP A 49 4.72 5.55 -9.18
N MET A 50 4.71 6.85 -9.25
CA MET A 50 3.64 7.60 -9.92
C MET A 50 4.16 8.27 -11.19
N GLU A 51 3.26 8.46 -12.17
CA GLU A 51 3.50 9.25 -13.36
C GLU A 51 3.15 10.75 -13.17
N PHE A 52 3.00 11.20 -11.92
CA PHE A 52 2.68 12.57 -11.57
C PHE A 52 3.91 13.34 -11.11
N ALA A 53 3.94 14.65 -11.42
CA ALA A 53 4.92 15.56 -10.83
C ALA A 53 4.82 15.54 -9.30
N VAL A 54 5.96 15.59 -8.63
CA VAL A 54 6.00 15.78 -7.17
C VAL A 54 5.42 17.15 -6.80
N ALA A 55 4.89 17.28 -5.58
CA ALA A 55 4.37 18.55 -5.09
C ALA A 55 5.38 19.69 -5.29
N PRO A 56 4.95 20.87 -5.77
CA PRO A 56 5.84 22.01 -6.02
C PRO A 56 6.64 22.42 -4.79
N GLU A 57 6.05 22.29 -3.60
CA GLU A 57 6.67 22.60 -2.30
C GLU A 57 7.87 21.67 -2.02
N ILE A 58 7.71 20.38 -2.35
CA ILE A 58 8.79 19.38 -2.21
C ILE A 58 9.91 19.68 -3.20
N ARG A 59 9.56 19.94 -4.46
CA ARG A 59 10.54 20.30 -5.49
C ARG A 59 11.31 21.54 -5.10
N GLN A 60 10.64 22.58 -4.59
CA GLN A 60 11.29 23.80 -4.15
C GLN A 60 12.25 23.56 -2.97
N ALA A 61 11.86 22.75 -1.98
CA ALA A 61 12.73 22.41 -0.86
C ALA A 61 14.03 21.69 -1.29
N ILE A 62 13.96 20.85 -2.33
CA ILE A 62 15.15 20.22 -2.93
C ILE A 62 16.04 21.28 -3.58
N ILE A 63 15.47 22.18 -4.38
CA ILE A 63 16.21 23.27 -5.05
C ILE A 63 16.88 24.16 -4.01
N ASP A 64 16.15 24.62 -3.00
CA ASP A 64 16.67 25.45 -1.92
C ASP A 64 17.85 24.77 -1.19
N ARG A 65 17.77 23.44 -1.05
CA ARG A 65 18.87 22.66 -0.42
C ARG A 65 20.09 22.57 -1.33
N VAL A 66 19.90 22.41 -2.64
CA VAL A 66 20.97 22.39 -3.66
C VAL A 66 21.63 23.77 -3.73
N ASP A 67 20.85 24.85 -3.66
CA ASP A 67 21.34 26.24 -3.73
C ASP A 67 22.23 26.63 -2.53
N ARG A 68 22.26 25.84 -1.45
CA ARG A 68 23.27 25.95 -0.39
C ARG A 68 24.67 25.50 -0.84
N LYS A 69 24.82 24.93 -2.03
CA LYS A 69 26.07 24.59 -2.74
C LYS A 69 26.92 23.50 -2.07
N ILE A 70 26.63 23.04 -0.87
CA ILE A 70 27.38 22.00 -0.15
C ILE A 70 26.44 20.88 0.23
N LEU A 71 26.70 19.67 -0.30
CA LEU A 71 25.96 18.43 -0.02
C LEU A 71 26.83 17.48 0.83
N GLY A 72 27.31 17.98 1.96
CA GLY A 72 28.14 17.22 2.90
C GLY A 72 27.34 16.27 3.78
N TYR A 73 28.05 15.57 4.67
CA TYR A 73 27.43 14.66 5.64
C TYR A 73 26.34 15.37 6.45
N THR A 74 25.22 14.67 6.60
CA THR A 74 24.02 15.23 7.24
C THR A 74 23.63 14.40 8.46
N ILE A 75 23.23 15.08 9.53
CA ILE A 75 22.67 14.50 10.75
C ILE A 75 21.35 15.20 11.08
N LEU A 76 20.45 14.50 11.76
CA LEU A 76 19.15 15.03 12.20
C LEU A 76 19.21 15.35 13.70
N SER A 77 20.01 16.36 14.06
CA SER A 77 20.27 16.72 15.46
C SER A 77 19.39 17.84 15.99
N ASP A 78 18.71 18.61 15.11
CA ASP A 78 17.92 19.79 15.50
C ASP A 78 16.46 19.48 15.86
N GLY A 79 16.05 18.23 15.78
CA GLY A 79 14.69 17.76 16.08
C GLY A 79 13.59 18.24 15.14
N LYS A 80 13.89 19.09 14.15
CA LYS A 80 12.87 19.69 13.27
C LYS A 80 12.19 18.67 12.37
N TYR A 81 12.96 17.73 11.82
CA TYR A 81 12.40 16.65 11.02
C TYR A 81 11.47 15.78 11.86
N GLN A 82 11.93 15.35 13.03
CA GLN A 82 11.13 14.53 13.95
C GLN A 82 9.85 15.24 14.35
N ALA A 83 9.91 16.54 14.67
CA ALA A 83 8.72 17.32 15.00
C ALA A 83 7.72 17.40 13.84
N ALA A 84 8.19 17.57 12.60
CA ALA A 84 7.35 17.58 11.41
C ALA A 84 6.64 16.23 11.21
N PHE A 85 7.38 15.13 11.31
CA PHE A 85 6.82 13.78 11.16
C PHE A 85 5.86 13.42 12.31
N LYS A 86 6.21 13.72 13.56
CA LYS A 86 5.30 13.52 14.70
C LYS A 86 4.00 14.31 14.55
N LYS A 87 4.11 15.57 14.10
CA LYS A 87 2.91 16.38 13.83
C LYS A 87 2.05 15.77 12.73
N TRP A 88 2.66 15.28 11.64
CA TRP A 88 1.94 14.56 10.58
C TRP A 88 1.19 13.35 11.13
N CYS A 89 1.86 12.49 11.91
CA CYS A 89 1.23 11.32 12.52
C CYS A 89 0.08 11.71 13.46
N GLN A 90 0.25 12.78 14.25
CA GLN A 90 -0.80 13.27 15.14
C GLN A 90 -2.00 13.81 14.37
N ASP A 91 -1.77 14.62 13.33
CA ASP A 91 -2.83 15.26 12.57
C ASP A 91 -3.61 14.24 11.70
N LYS A 92 -2.91 13.29 11.08
CA LYS A 92 -3.53 12.34 10.13
C LYS A 92 -4.10 11.08 10.79
N TYR A 93 -3.47 10.58 11.87
CA TYR A 93 -3.82 9.28 12.46
C TYR A 93 -4.26 9.39 13.93
N ASP A 94 -4.19 10.58 14.54
CA ASP A 94 -4.39 10.76 15.99
C ASP A 94 -3.51 9.78 16.78
N TRP A 95 -2.24 9.73 16.39
CA TRP A 95 -1.23 8.85 16.96
C TRP A 95 0.13 9.52 17.00
N SER A 96 0.91 9.17 17.99
CA SER A 96 2.29 9.63 18.15
C SER A 96 3.16 8.54 18.78
N PHE A 97 4.45 8.78 18.81
CA PHE A 97 5.47 7.91 19.39
C PHE A 97 6.40 8.72 20.30
N GLU A 98 7.17 8.04 21.17
CA GLU A 98 8.05 8.72 22.13
C GLU A 98 9.27 9.33 21.43
N ASP A 99 9.80 10.40 22.05
CA ASP A 99 11.04 11.01 21.57
C ASP A 99 12.18 9.99 21.66
N GLY A 100 12.94 9.87 20.57
CA GLY A 100 14.03 8.93 20.47
C GLY A 100 13.66 7.53 19.97
N GLU A 101 12.36 7.21 19.73
CA GLU A 101 11.96 5.96 19.07
C GLU A 101 12.19 5.99 17.55
N LEU A 102 12.24 7.19 16.95
CA LEU A 102 12.46 7.36 15.52
C LEU A 102 13.91 7.10 15.15
N THR A 103 14.08 6.28 14.14
CA THR A 103 15.34 6.07 13.40
C THR A 103 15.04 6.01 11.91
N PHE A 104 16.05 5.83 11.07
CA PHE A 104 15.93 5.98 9.62
C PHE A 104 16.56 4.80 8.91
N SER A 105 16.05 4.53 7.70
CA SER A 105 16.61 3.54 6.77
C SER A 105 16.56 4.10 5.34
N PRO A 106 17.42 3.64 4.42
CA PRO A 106 17.32 3.98 2.99
C PRO A 106 16.00 3.58 2.34
N GLY A 107 15.19 2.78 3.02
CA GLY A 107 13.87 2.33 2.58
C GLY A 107 13.27 1.34 3.57
N VAL A 108 11.97 1.07 3.46
CA VAL A 108 11.32 0.06 4.29
C VAL A 108 11.91 -1.33 4.01
N ILE A 109 12.15 -1.68 2.74
CA ILE A 109 12.71 -2.98 2.36
C ILE A 109 14.10 -3.22 2.98
N PRO A 110 15.10 -2.32 2.87
CA PRO A 110 16.36 -2.48 3.60
C PRO A 110 16.19 -2.68 5.10
N ALA A 111 15.25 -1.97 5.73
CA ALA A 111 14.96 -2.17 7.15
C ALA A 111 14.42 -3.58 7.43
N LEU A 112 13.53 -4.13 6.59
CA LEU A 112 13.03 -5.51 6.75
C LEU A 112 14.15 -6.54 6.71
N TYR A 113 15.09 -6.44 5.76
CA TYR A 113 16.23 -7.35 5.66
C TYR A 113 17.07 -7.33 6.94
N GLN A 114 17.36 -6.13 7.45
CA GLN A 114 18.13 -5.96 8.68
C GLN A 114 17.38 -6.50 9.90
N LEU A 115 16.08 -6.24 10.02
CA LEU A 115 15.29 -6.70 11.16
C LEU A 115 15.13 -8.23 11.20
N VAL A 116 15.01 -8.89 10.04
CA VAL A 116 15.03 -10.37 9.98
C VAL A 116 16.38 -10.90 10.42
N GLU A 117 17.48 -10.30 9.97
CA GLU A 117 18.83 -10.67 10.37
C GLU A 117 19.07 -10.51 11.87
N ASP A 118 18.56 -9.43 12.46
CA ASP A 118 18.80 -9.09 13.85
C ASP A 118 17.90 -9.83 14.84
N LEU A 119 16.63 -10.04 14.47
CA LEU A 119 15.61 -10.48 15.42
C LEU A 119 15.17 -11.94 15.23
N VAL A 120 15.27 -12.50 14.02
CA VAL A 120 14.75 -13.83 13.70
C VAL A 120 15.87 -14.85 13.52
N LYS A 121 16.84 -14.53 12.65
CA LYS A 121 17.94 -15.42 12.30
C LYS A 121 18.75 -15.94 13.51
N PRO A 122 19.09 -15.14 14.54
CA PRO A 122 19.86 -15.62 15.69
C PRO A 122 19.12 -16.66 16.55
N GLN A 123 17.80 -16.74 16.40
CA GLN A 123 16.93 -17.65 17.13
C GLN A 123 16.57 -18.91 16.31
N ASN A 124 17.12 -19.08 15.10
CA ASN A 124 16.67 -20.06 14.10
C ASN A 124 15.14 -20.03 13.94
N GLY A 125 14.60 -18.82 13.94
CA GLY A 125 13.18 -18.58 13.93
C GLY A 125 12.61 -18.50 12.50
N LYS A 126 11.28 -18.32 12.46
CA LYS A 126 10.49 -18.13 11.24
C LYS A 126 9.78 -16.78 11.27
N VAL A 127 9.43 -16.27 10.12
CA VAL A 127 8.59 -15.08 9.95
C VAL A 127 7.20 -15.50 9.50
N LEU A 128 6.16 -14.91 10.08
CA LEU A 128 4.76 -15.08 9.66
C LEU A 128 4.31 -13.86 8.86
N THR A 129 3.50 -14.06 7.81
CA THR A 129 2.83 -12.98 7.08
C THR A 129 1.47 -13.42 6.55
N LEU A 130 0.59 -12.45 6.30
CA LEU A 130 -0.68 -12.66 5.59
C LEU A 130 -0.43 -12.68 4.07
N THR A 131 -1.13 -13.53 3.33
CA THR A 131 -0.99 -13.58 1.87
C THR A 131 -2.33 -13.36 1.13
N PRO A 132 -2.29 -12.80 -0.12
CA PRO A 132 -1.11 -12.51 -0.95
C PRO A 132 -0.22 -11.44 -0.33
N ALA A 133 1.09 -11.66 -0.25
CA ALA A 133 2.03 -10.73 0.35
C ALA A 133 3.01 -10.18 -0.68
N TYR A 134 3.53 -8.97 -0.45
CA TYR A 134 4.55 -8.39 -1.29
C TYR A 134 5.82 -9.25 -1.27
N GLY A 135 6.32 -9.63 -2.46
CA GLY A 135 7.41 -10.61 -2.62
C GLY A 135 8.70 -10.29 -1.87
N PHE A 136 8.96 -9.02 -1.58
CA PHE A 136 10.12 -8.63 -0.79
C PHE A 136 10.06 -9.07 0.68
N PHE A 137 8.89 -9.46 1.20
CA PHE A 137 8.81 -10.12 2.51
C PHE A 137 9.46 -11.51 2.45
N LEU A 138 9.20 -12.27 1.36
CA LEU A 138 9.88 -13.54 1.10
C LEU A 138 11.38 -13.32 0.87
N HIS A 139 11.76 -12.38 0.02
CA HIS A 139 13.16 -12.13 -0.29
C HIS A 139 13.98 -11.73 0.95
N ALA A 140 13.39 -10.96 1.89
CA ALA A 140 14.05 -10.63 3.15
C ALA A 140 14.32 -11.89 4.00
N CYS A 141 13.40 -12.85 3.98
CA CYS A 141 13.56 -14.14 4.65
C CYS A 141 14.59 -15.02 3.95
N GLU A 142 14.50 -15.21 2.64
CA GLU A 142 15.41 -16.02 1.82
C GLU A 142 16.86 -15.54 1.94
N TYR A 143 17.09 -14.23 1.81
CA TYR A 143 18.41 -13.63 1.96
C TYR A 143 19.06 -13.98 3.30
N ASN A 144 18.26 -14.08 4.33
CA ASN A 144 18.70 -14.40 5.70
C ASN A 144 18.70 -15.90 6.00
N GLY A 145 18.23 -16.76 5.10
CA GLY A 145 18.06 -18.19 5.34
C GLY A 145 16.99 -18.48 6.38
N VAL A 146 15.95 -17.67 6.45
CA VAL A 146 14.81 -17.78 7.38
C VAL A 146 13.58 -18.26 6.61
N GLU A 147 12.78 -19.14 7.21
CA GLU A 147 11.52 -19.62 6.64
C GLU A 147 10.43 -18.55 6.77
N LEU A 148 9.67 -18.31 5.66
CA LEU A 148 8.45 -17.52 5.66
C LEU A 148 7.24 -18.44 5.79
N VAL A 149 6.50 -18.32 6.88
CA VAL A 149 5.21 -18.97 7.12
C VAL A 149 4.10 -18.04 6.63
N THR A 150 3.14 -18.57 5.89
CA THR A 150 2.07 -17.77 5.29
C THR A 150 0.71 -18.11 5.86
N SER A 151 -0.12 -17.10 6.11
CA SER A 151 -1.54 -17.26 6.46
C SER A 151 -2.40 -16.61 5.38
N PRO A 152 -3.10 -17.42 4.54
CA PRO A 152 -3.86 -16.90 3.41
C PRO A 152 -5.08 -16.10 3.87
N LEU A 153 -5.30 -14.92 3.30
CA LEU A 153 -6.54 -14.19 3.44
C LEU A 153 -7.68 -14.97 2.77
N LYS A 154 -8.83 -15.03 3.43
CA LYS A 154 -10.07 -15.53 2.86
C LYS A 154 -10.67 -14.49 1.93
N ILE A 155 -11.29 -14.95 0.86
CA ILE A 155 -12.09 -14.09 -0.03
C ILE A 155 -13.56 -14.40 0.32
N SER A 156 -14.25 -13.42 0.92
CA SER A 156 -15.70 -13.51 1.16
C SER A 156 -16.43 -12.90 -0.03
N ASP A 157 -17.45 -13.64 -0.50
CA ASP A 157 -18.36 -13.16 -1.55
C ASP A 157 -19.65 -12.55 -0.94
N ASP A 158 -19.64 -12.23 0.36
CA ASP A 158 -20.81 -11.75 1.07
C ASP A 158 -21.02 -10.23 0.92
N ALA A 159 -22.18 -9.89 0.41
CA ALA A 159 -22.80 -8.57 0.58
C ALA A 159 -23.34 -8.43 2.03
N GLY A 160 -22.47 -8.59 3.03
CA GLY A 160 -22.82 -8.43 4.44
C GLY A 160 -22.76 -6.97 4.82
N GLY A 161 -23.91 -6.40 5.19
CA GLY A 161 -24.03 -5.04 5.72
C GLY A 161 -23.10 -4.84 6.93
N ARG A 162 -22.67 -3.62 7.09
CA ARG A 162 -22.04 -3.16 8.33
C ARG A 162 -23.02 -3.44 9.47
N ASP A 163 -22.67 -4.36 10.35
CA ASP A 163 -23.35 -4.52 11.63
C ASP A 163 -23.00 -3.32 12.50
N ASP A 164 -23.82 -2.27 12.42
CA ASP A 164 -23.91 -1.27 13.46
C ASP A 164 -24.52 -1.94 14.69
N ALA A 165 -23.69 -2.59 15.48
CA ALA A 165 -24.08 -3.11 16.79
C ALA A 165 -24.22 -1.95 17.77
N GLY A 166 -25.26 -1.16 17.59
CA GLY A 166 -25.82 -0.27 18.60
C GLY A 166 -26.71 -1.08 19.55
N GLY A 167 -26.19 -1.40 20.73
CA GLY A 167 -26.95 -2.05 21.78
C GLY A 167 -28.26 -1.30 22.10
N ARG A 168 -29.37 -2.00 22.01
CA ARG A 168 -30.63 -1.59 22.63
C ARG A 168 -30.76 -2.36 23.94
N ASP A 169 -30.54 -1.64 25.04
CA ASP A 169 -31.07 -2.06 26.32
C ASP A 169 -32.56 -1.65 26.39
N ASP A 170 -33.42 -2.64 26.34
CA ASP A 170 -34.84 -2.51 26.68
C ASP A 170 -34.98 -2.43 28.21
N ALA A 171 -35.47 -1.31 28.73
CA ALA A 171 -36.14 -1.26 30.03
C ALA A 171 -37.32 -0.33 29.91
N GLY A 172 -38.52 -0.91 30.04
CA GLY A 172 -39.79 -0.27 29.90
C GLY A 172 -40.14 0.69 31.07
N GLY A 173 -41.09 1.58 30.79
CA GLY A 173 -41.76 2.42 31.79
C GLY A 173 -42.70 3.38 31.11
N ARG A 174 -44.00 3.14 31.28
CA ARG A 174 -45.14 4.02 30.88
C ARG A 174 -45.13 5.31 31.70
N ASP A 175 -45.53 6.42 31.12
CA ASP A 175 -46.84 7.08 31.26
C ASP A 175 -46.80 8.59 30.94
N ASP A 176 -47.77 8.96 30.15
CA ASP A 176 -48.63 10.16 30.11
C ASP A 176 -48.12 11.63 30.00
N ALA A 177 -48.77 12.24 28.99
CA ALA A 177 -49.46 13.54 28.97
C ALA A 177 -48.69 14.86 28.73
N GLY A 178 -49.04 15.50 27.63
CA GLY A 178 -49.44 16.91 27.64
C GLY A 178 -48.53 17.98 27.03
N GLY A 179 -48.94 18.49 25.88
CA GLY A 179 -49.01 19.96 25.70
C GLY A 179 -47.99 20.69 24.81
N ARG A 180 -48.40 20.93 23.60
CA ARG A 180 -48.37 22.20 22.82
C ARG A 180 -47.10 23.05 22.59
N ASP A 181 -46.92 23.27 21.26
CA ASP A 181 -46.62 24.53 20.57
C ASP A 181 -45.19 25.11 20.59
N GLY A 182 -44.62 25.23 19.39
CA GLY A 182 -43.53 26.15 19.13
C GLY A 182 -42.83 25.90 17.79
N ALA A 183 -43.29 26.60 16.76
CA ALA A 183 -42.74 26.59 15.39
C ALA A 183 -41.28 27.09 15.30
N GLY A 184 -40.52 26.53 14.38
CA GLY A 184 -39.33 27.25 13.95
C GLY A 184 -38.28 26.44 13.16
N ARG A 185 -38.43 26.50 11.84
CA ARG A 185 -37.40 26.40 10.82
C ARG A 185 -36.74 25.03 10.54
N ARG A 186 -37.22 24.47 9.43
CA ARG A 186 -36.54 23.51 8.58
C ARG A 186 -35.32 24.16 7.95
N ASP A 187 -34.18 23.47 8.00
CA ASP A 187 -33.23 23.54 6.93
C ASP A 187 -32.80 22.11 6.62
N SER A 188 -33.27 21.69 5.47
CA SER A 188 -33.13 20.31 4.94
C SER A 188 -32.12 20.34 3.81
N THR A 189 -31.03 19.61 3.96
CA THR A 189 -30.35 19.05 2.80
C THR A 189 -29.85 17.64 3.14
N ASP A 190 -30.81 16.73 3.34
CA ASP A 190 -30.59 15.32 3.14
C ASP A 190 -30.56 15.03 1.64
N VAL A 191 -29.39 14.90 1.07
CA VAL A 191 -29.22 14.30 -0.25
C VAL A 191 -29.03 12.79 -0.04
N ARG A 192 -30.14 12.08 0.01
CA ARG A 192 -30.17 10.63 -0.20
C ARG A 192 -29.93 10.38 -1.68
N ASN A 193 -28.76 9.87 -2.01
CA ASN A 193 -28.52 9.24 -3.29
C ASN A 193 -28.94 7.76 -3.21
N ASP A 194 -30.21 7.50 -3.44
CA ASP A 194 -30.70 6.23 -3.93
C ASP A 194 -30.35 6.10 -5.40
N ALA A 195 -29.30 5.34 -5.69
CA ALA A 195 -29.10 4.73 -7.00
C ALA A 195 -28.96 3.23 -6.76
N GLY A 196 -30.11 2.57 -6.65
CA GLY A 196 -30.21 1.11 -6.65
C GLY A 196 -29.77 0.53 -7.99
N GLY A 197 -28.59 -0.04 -8.01
CA GLY A 197 -28.13 -0.97 -9.03
C GLY A 197 -27.46 -2.14 -8.33
N LYS A 198 -28.20 -3.23 -8.12
CA LYS A 198 -27.61 -4.52 -7.72
C LYS A 198 -26.71 -4.98 -8.86
N CYS A 199 -25.41 -4.77 -8.75
CA CYS A 199 -24.42 -5.43 -9.57
C CYS A 199 -23.24 -5.85 -8.68
N GLY A 200 -23.03 -7.16 -8.61
CA GLY A 200 -21.78 -7.76 -8.12
C GLY A 200 -21.68 -7.88 -6.59
N THR A 201 -21.43 -9.09 -6.14
CA THR A 201 -21.02 -9.42 -4.76
C THR A 201 -19.79 -8.59 -4.39
N ASP A 202 -19.87 -7.80 -3.32
CA ASP A 202 -18.72 -7.09 -2.77
C ASP A 202 -17.74 -8.12 -2.19
N ARG A 203 -16.69 -8.43 -2.94
CA ARG A 203 -15.61 -9.31 -2.48
C ARG A 203 -14.74 -8.59 -1.46
N ARG A 204 -14.51 -9.24 -0.33
CA ARG A 204 -13.62 -8.70 0.70
C ARG A 204 -12.54 -9.72 1.04
N PHE A 205 -11.31 -9.24 1.20
CA PHE A 205 -10.22 -10.04 1.75
C PHE A 205 -10.24 -9.92 3.27
N GLU A 206 -10.28 -11.05 3.97
CA GLU A 206 -10.43 -11.12 5.43
C GLU A 206 -9.33 -11.98 6.05
N ILE A 207 -8.92 -11.65 7.27
CA ILE A 207 -7.95 -12.46 8.00
C ILE A 207 -8.64 -13.74 8.48
N ASP A 208 -8.08 -14.91 8.14
CA ASP A 208 -8.42 -16.16 8.79
C ASP A 208 -7.75 -16.22 10.14
N PHE A 209 -8.42 -15.71 11.15
CA PHE A 209 -7.84 -15.62 12.49
C PHE A 209 -7.55 -16.96 13.12
N ASP A 210 -8.27 -18.03 12.78
CA ASP A 210 -8.01 -19.36 13.29
C ASP A 210 -6.70 -19.92 12.72
N ASP A 211 -6.49 -19.78 11.40
CA ASP A 211 -5.26 -20.15 10.74
C ASP A 211 -4.09 -19.26 11.17
N PHE A 212 -4.32 -17.95 11.27
CA PHE A 212 -3.32 -16.99 11.71
C PHE A 212 -2.82 -17.29 13.14
N GLU A 213 -3.73 -17.52 14.08
CA GLU A 213 -3.39 -17.84 15.47
C GLU A 213 -2.70 -19.20 15.58
N ALA A 214 -3.17 -20.22 14.85
CA ALA A 214 -2.54 -21.54 14.83
C ALA A 214 -1.07 -21.46 14.38
N LYS A 215 -0.77 -20.62 13.37
CA LYS A 215 0.60 -20.40 12.87
C LYS A 215 1.43 -19.54 13.81
N ALA A 216 0.83 -18.52 14.42
CA ALA A 216 1.50 -17.70 15.43
C ALA A 216 1.89 -18.49 16.69
N ALA A 217 1.16 -19.58 16.99
CA ALA A 217 1.43 -20.46 18.12
C ALA A 217 2.65 -21.39 17.91
N ASP A 218 3.18 -21.53 16.70
CA ASP A 218 4.44 -22.26 16.45
C ASP A 218 5.57 -21.56 17.20
N PRO A 219 6.24 -22.24 18.16
CA PRO A 219 7.32 -21.62 18.94
C PRO A 219 8.53 -21.19 18.10
N GLN A 220 8.64 -21.64 16.85
CA GLN A 220 9.66 -21.16 15.91
C GLN A 220 9.29 -19.84 15.26
N VAL A 221 8.02 -19.47 15.19
CA VAL A 221 7.62 -18.15 14.68
C VAL A 221 8.05 -17.08 15.69
N LYS A 222 8.85 -16.12 15.23
CA LYS A 222 9.44 -15.06 16.06
C LYS A 222 8.98 -13.66 15.66
N MET A 223 8.51 -13.52 14.44
CA MET A 223 8.15 -12.22 13.89
C MET A 223 6.92 -12.33 12.99
N LEU A 224 6.04 -11.34 13.09
CA LEU A 224 5.00 -11.05 12.11
C LEU A 224 5.46 -9.88 11.23
N MET A 225 5.50 -10.06 9.90
CA MET A 225 5.52 -8.97 8.93
C MET A 225 4.08 -8.66 8.53
N PHE A 226 3.60 -7.49 8.89
CA PHE A 226 2.21 -7.06 8.74
C PHE A 226 2.11 -5.82 7.88
N CYS A 227 1.38 -5.90 6.77
CA CYS A 227 1.15 -4.78 5.86
C CYS A 227 -0.15 -4.06 6.21
N ASN A 228 -0.07 -2.77 6.54
CA ASN A 228 -1.21 -1.96 7.03
C ASN A 228 -1.13 -0.50 6.52
N PRO A 229 -1.88 -0.10 5.49
CA PRO A 229 -2.84 -0.87 4.68
C PRO A 229 -2.19 -1.97 3.85
N HIS A 230 -2.98 -2.96 3.48
CA HIS A 230 -2.49 -4.19 2.86
C HIS A 230 -2.25 -4.05 1.35
N ASN A 231 -1.07 -4.37 0.89
CA ASN A 231 -0.71 -4.49 -0.52
C ASN A 231 -0.52 -5.98 -0.88
N PRO A 232 -1.22 -6.55 -1.89
CA PRO A 232 -1.86 -5.83 -3.01
C PRO A 232 -3.35 -5.55 -2.86
N THR A 233 -4.04 -6.11 -1.85
CA THR A 233 -5.51 -6.09 -1.79
C THR A 233 -6.11 -4.71 -1.50
N GLY A 234 -5.29 -3.77 -1.01
CA GLY A 234 -5.71 -2.42 -0.65
C GLY A 234 -6.63 -2.36 0.58
N ARG A 235 -6.67 -3.43 1.40
CA ARG A 235 -7.47 -3.46 2.63
C ARG A 235 -6.94 -2.47 3.67
N VAL A 236 -7.84 -1.68 4.25
CA VAL A 236 -7.65 -0.97 5.51
C VAL A 236 -8.28 -1.83 6.61
N TRP A 237 -7.46 -2.24 7.57
CA TRP A 237 -7.92 -3.07 8.68
C TRP A 237 -8.74 -2.23 9.67
N SER A 238 -9.86 -2.79 10.11
CA SER A 238 -10.67 -2.17 11.18
C SER A 238 -9.94 -2.21 12.51
N GLU A 239 -10.36 -1.38 13.46
CA GLU A 239 -9.76 -1.38 14.80
C GLU A 239 -9.91 -2.74 15.49
N ASP A 240 -11.04 -3.42 15.30
CA ASP A 240 -11.29 -4.75 15.85
C ASP A 240 -10.35 -5.81 15.25
N GLU A 241 -10.14 -5.79 13.92
CA GLU A 241 -9.17 -6.67 13.26
C GLU A 241 -7.75 -6.40 13.80
N LEU A 242 -7.35 -5.13 13.92
CA LEU A 242 -6.05 -4.75 14.47
C LEU A 242 -5.88 -5.18 15.93
N ARG A 243 -6.91 -5.03 16.78
CA ARG A 243 -6.90 -5.49 18.17
C ARG A 243 -6.78 -7.00 18.28
N ARG A 244 -7.44 -7.76 17.38
CA ARG A 244 -7.29 -9.22 17.36
C ARG A 244 -5.89 -9.64 16.94
N VAL A 245 -5.30 -9.00 15.90
CA VAL A 245 -3.89 -9.21 15.51
C VAL A 245 -2.97 -8.89 16.68
N ALA A 246 -3.16 -7.75 17.33
CA ALA A 246 -2.37 -7.32 18.49
C ALA A 246 -2.44 -8.35 19.63
N GLY A 247 -3.64 -8.82 19.98
CA GLY A 247 -3.83 -9.83 21.04
C GLY A 247 -3.11 -11.14 20.74
N ILE A 248 -3.10 -11.60 19.50
CA ILE A 248 -2.35 -12.81 19.09
C ILE A 248 -0.85 -12.55 19.17
N VAL A 249 -0.36 -11.43 18.65
CA VAL A 249 1.06 -11.03 18.69
C VAL A 249 1.55 -10.98 20.15
N GLU A 250 0.81 -10.33 21.03
CA GLU A 250 1.14 -10.20 22.46
C GLU A 250 1.10 -11.56 23.18
N LYS A 251 0.09 -12.38 22.90
CA LYS A 251 -0.08 -13.72 23.50
C LYS A 251 1.12 -14.62 23.25
N TYR A 252 1.66 -14.59 22.02
CA TYR A 252 2.79 -15.43 21.63
C TYR A 252 4.14 -14.71 21.71
N GLY A 253 4.16 -13.44 22.11
CA GLY A 253 5.37 -12.64 22.30
C GLY A 253 6.18 -12.41 21.03
N LEU A 254 5.50 -12.26 19.88
CA LEU A 254 6.15 -12.07 18.60
C LEU A 254 6.71 -10.66 18.45
N TRP A 255 7.82 -10.51 17.74
CA TRP A 255 8.12 -9.24 17.11
C TRP A 255 7.06 -8.94 16.05
N VAL A 256 6.69 -7.69 15.88
CA VAL A 256 5.86 -7.28 14.75
C VAL A 256 6.49 -6.10 14.04
N VAL A 257 6.66 -6.23 12.73
CA VAL A 257 7.02 -5.13 11.83
C VAL A 257 5.76 -4.78 11.06
N SER A 258 5.17 -3.62 11.41
CA SER A 258 4.04 -3.04 10.70
C SER A 258 4.56 -2.19 9.55
N ASP A 259 4.43 -2.68 8.33
CA ASP A 259 4.72 -1.92 7.12
C ASP A 259 3.52 -1.03 6.80
N GLU A 260 3.67 0.25 7.14
CA GLU A 260 2.63 1.27 6.98
C GLU A 260 2.95 2.26 5.86
N ILE A 261 3.75 1.86 4.88
CA ILE A 261 4.22 2.74 3.79
C ILE A 261 3.07 3.30 2.93
N HIS A 262 1.88 2.68 2.95
CA HIS A 262 0.69 3.11 2.21
C HIS A 262 -0.33 3.88 3.06
N CYS A 263 -0.02 4.23 4.31
CA CYS A 263 -0.94 4.77 5.31
C CYS A 263 -1.69 6.05 4.90
N ASP A 264 -1.10 6.91 4.07
CA ASP A 264 -1.71 8.16 3.60
C ASP A 264 -2.64 7.96 2.39
N LEU A 265 -2.49 6.86 1.65
CA LEU A 265 -3.16 6.61 0.37
C LEU A 265 -4.50 5.88 0.57
N ILE A 266 -5.34 6.44 1.40
CA ILE A 266 -6.63 5.88 1.83
C ILE A 266 -7.77 6.60 1.12
N ARG A 267 -8.83 5.86 0.76
CA ARG A 267 -10.02 6.44 0.13
C ARG A 267 -10.67 7.50 1.00
N THR A 268 -11.27 8.47 0.35
CA THR A 268 -12.02 9.55 1.02
C THR A 268 -13.07 8.97 1.96
N GLY A 269 -13.11 9.46 3.19
CA GLY A 269 -14.05 8.99 4.24
C GLY A 269 -13.55 7.83 5.09
N LEU A 270 -12.44 7.17 4.74
CA LEU A 270 -11.78 6.16 5.57
C LEU A 270 -10.62 6.74 6.37
N ARG A 271 -10.20 6.03 7.40
CA ARG A 271 -9.05 6.40 8.23
C ARG A 271 -8.11 5.22 8.39
N HIS A 272 -6.82 5.51 8.30
CA HIS A 272 -5.78 4.58 8.74
C HIS A 272 -5.68 4.59 10.27
N ILE A 273 -5.51 3.40 10.82
CA ILE A 273 -5.21 3.20 12.24
C ILE A 273 -3.82 2.54 12.31
N PRO A 274 -2.78 3.26 12.75
CA PRO A 274 -1.48 2.66 12.97
C PRO A 274 -1.57 1.50 13.98
N LEU A 275 -0.88 0.41 13.73
CA LEU A 275 -0.85 -0.72 14.67
C LEU A 275 -0.33 -0.27 16.04
N GLY A 276 0.57 0.71 16.06
CA GLY A 276 1.08 1.32 17.28
C GLY A 276 0.05 2.00 18.16
N LYS A 277 -1.10 2.40 17.59
CA LYS A 277 -2.22 2.99 18.34
C LYS A 277 -2.99 1.95 19.16
N VAL A 278 -3.12 0.73 18.63
CA VAL A 278 -3.84 -0.37 19.30
C VAL A 278 -2.94 -1.25 20.17
N MET A 279 -1.62 -1.07 20.09
CA MET A 279 -0.61 -1.78 20.89
C MET A 279 0.20 -0.81 21.77
N PRO A 280 -0.43 -0.03 22.67
CA PRO A 280 0.32 0.90 23.50
C PRO A 280 1.27 0.15 24.43
N GLY A 281 2.54 0.56 24.45
CA GLY A 281 3.55 -0.01 25.36
C GLY A 281 4.11 -1.39 24.98
N TYR A 282 3.73 -1.96 23.82
CA TYR A 282 4.34 -3.22 23.38
C TYR A 282 5.73 -2.98 22.79
N ASP A 283 6.78 -3.40 23.50
CA ASP A 283 8.18 -3.11 23.14
C ASP A 283 8.67 -3.77 21.84
N ARG A 284 8.03 -4.89 21.45
CA ARG A 284 8.41 -5.65 20.24
C ARG A 284 7.70 -5.16 18.98
N LEU A 285 7.15 -3.93 19.00
CA LEU A 285 6.57 -3.29 17.84
C LEU A 285 7.60 -2.41 17.13
N ILE A 286 7.66 -2.57 15.81
CA ILE A 286 8.40 -1.74 14.89
C ILE A 286 7.42 -1.25 13.83
N THR A 287 7.31 0.06 13.64
CA THR A 287 6.47 0.68 12.61
C THR A 287 7.37 1.27 11.53
N ALA A 288 7.15 0.87 10.28
CA ALA A 288 7.89 1.35 9.13
C ALA A 288 7.00 2.21 8.24
N MET A 289 7.36 3.49 8.07
CA MET A 289 6.63 4.49 7.29
C MET A 289 7.56 5.21 6.33
N SER A 290 7.00 5.87 5.32
CA SER A 290 7.77 6.73 4.42
C SER A 290 6.86 7.63 3.59
N ALA A 291 7.27 8.86 3.33
CA ALA A 291 6.64 9.75 2.36
C ALA A 291 6.84 9.28 0.90
N SER A 292 7.64 8.23 0.67
CA SER A 292 8.06 7.81 -0.68
C SER A 292 6.90 7.35 -1.57
N LYS A 293 5.90 6.64 -1.02
CA LYS A 293 4.71 6.22 -1.78
C LYS A 293 3.67 7.32 -1.85
N THR A 294 3.50 8.08 -0.78
CA THR A 294 2.53 9.16 -0.68
C THR A 294 2.84 10.32 -1.65
N PHE A 295 4.12 10.68 -1.79
CA PHE A 295 4.55 11.88 -2.53
C PHE A 295 5.49 11.57 -3.70
N ASN A 296 5.55 10.31 -4.15
CA ASN A 296 6.37 9.90 -5.29
C ASN A 296 7.89 10.17 -5.10
N LEU A 297 8.42 9.83 -3.93
CA LEU A 297 9.82 10.12 -3.54
C LEU A 297 10.70 8.88 -3.41
N ALA A 298 10.31 7.74 -4.01
CA ALA A 298 11.02 6.46 -3.84
C ALA A 298 12.51 6.54 -4.21
N GLY A 299 12.86 7.34 -5.24
CA GLY A 299 14.24 7.56 -5.68
C GLY A 299 15.13 8.30 -4.69
N LEU A 300 14.55 8.93 -3.65
CA LEU A 300 15.29 9.63 -2.61
C LEU A 300 15.75 8.72 -1.46
N SER A 301 15.33 7.47 -1.45
CA SER A 301 15.83 6.43 -0.52
C SER A 301 15.84 6.87 0.94
N PHE A 302 14.66 7.07 1.54
CA PHE A 302 14.52 7.47 2.93
C PHE A 302 13.21 6.96 3.55
N SER A 303 13.29 6.39 4.75
CA SER A 303 12.14 5.87 5.48
C SER A 303 12.27 6.10 6.98
N ASP A 304 11.13 6.30 7.61
CA ASP A 304 10.94 6.53 9.04
C ASP A 304 10.67 5.18 9.72
N ILE A 305 11.57 4.76 10.60
CA ILE A 305 11.48 3.48 11.32
C ILE A 305 11.34 3.79 12.81
N ILE A 306 10.19 3.45 13.38
CA ILE A 306 9.89 3.68 14.79
C ILE A 306 10.09 2.36 15.51
N ILE A 307 11.09 2.29 16.39
CA ILE A 307 11.46 1.10 17.16
C ILE A 307 11.30 1.42 18.64
N ARG A 308 10.33 0.80 19.30
CA ARG A 308 10.07 1.02 20.73
C ARG A 308 11.18 0.47 21.63
N SER A 309 11.62 -0.77 21.38
CA SER A 309 12.72 -1.36 22.14
C SER A 309 14.00 -0.54 22.04
N HIS A 310 14.45 0.01 23.16
CA HIS A 310 15.67 0.79 23.22
C HIS A 310 16.92 -0.01 22.81
N GLU A 311 16.96 -1.30 23.22
CA GLU A 311 18.08 -2.18 22.91
C GLU A 311 18.15 -2.46 21.40
N GLU A 312 17.02 -2.85 20.80
CA GLU A 312 16.95 -3.15 19.36
C GLU A 312 17.17 -1.91 18.50
N ARG A 313 16.66 -0.76 18.92
CA ARG A 313 16.95 0.51 18.25
C ARG A 313 18.44 0.84 18.25
N LYS A 314 19.13 0.63 19.37
CA LYS A 314 20.60 0.78 19.41
C LYS A 314 21.32 -0.20 18.49
N ARG A 315 20.83 -1.44 18.37
CA ARG A 315 21.37 -2.44 17.46
C ARG A 315 21.16 -2.01 16.02
N PHE A 316 19.94 -1.62 15.67
CA PHE A 316 19.57 -1.14 14.36
C PHE A 316 20.44 0.06 13.92
N ILE A 317 20.53 1.10 14.75
CA ILE A 317 21.36 2.28 14.46
C ILE A 317 22.84 1.95 14.31
N ARG A 318 23.38 1.00 15.09
CA ARG A 318 24.80 0.61 14.98
C ARG A 318 25.11 -0.01 13.63
N ARG A 319 24.18 -0.80 13.07
CA ARG A 319 24.35 -1.39 11.73
C ARG A 319 24.16 -0.35 10.63
N ASP A 320 23.20 0.55 10.79
CA ASP A 320 22.95 1.63 9.83
C ASP A 320 24.17 2.53 9.63
N LYS A 321 25.00 2.71 10.65
CA LYS A 321 26.28 3.43 10.51
C LYS A 321 27.23 2.83 9.47
N THR A 322 27.00 1.59 9.06
CA THR A 322 27.78 0.91 8.02
C THR A 322 27.17 1.09 6.63
N HIS A 323 25.94 1.60 6.50
CA HIS A 323 25.18 1.70 5.25
C HIS A 323 25.14 3.10 4.63
N GLY A 324 25.70 4.10 5.30
CA GLY A 324 25.87 5.44 4.72
C GLY A 324 25.21 6.58 5.49
N ALA A 325 25.59 7.79 5.11
CA ALA A 325 25.06 9.02 5.68
C ALA A 325 23.66 9.32 5.14
N ILE A 326 22.83 9.96 5.96
CA ILE A 326 21.52 10.45 5.56
C ILE A 326 21.70 11.46 4.40
N ASN A 327 20.93 11.27 3.33
CA ASN A 327 20.96 12.16 2.18
C ASN A 327 20.26 13.49 2.51
N PRO A 328 20.94 14.64 2.42
CA PRO A 328 20.36 15.94 2.75
C PRO A 328 19.17 16.34 1.86
N LEU A 329 19.10 15.87 0.62
CA LEU A 329 17.97 16.15 -0.28
C LEU A 329 16.74 15.35 0.13
N SER A 330 16.94 14.11 0.57
CA SER A 330 15.86 13.26 1.09
C SER A 330 15.23 13.88 2.33
N VAL A 331 16.05 14.38 3.27
CA VAL A 331 15.56 15.08 4.47
C VAL A 331 14.75 16.32 4.11
N ALA A 332 15.27 17.15 3.19
CA ALA A 332 14.58 18.36 2.77
C ALA A 332 13.24 18.04 2.12
N ALA A 333 13.20 17.03 1.24
CA ALA A 333 12.02 16.61 0.53
C ALA A 333 10.95 16.02 1.47
N HIS A 334 11.32 15.06 2.33
CA HIS A 334 10.39 14.43 3.25
C HIS A 334 9.85 15.40 4.30
N LYS A 335 10.72 16.31 4.81
CA LYS A 335 10.28 17.36 5.72
C LYS A 335 9.23 18.27 5.06
N ALA A 336 9.49 18.73 3.83
CA ALA A 336 8.56 19.57 3.07
C ALA A 336 7.25 18.83 2.76
N ALA A 337 7.33 17.51 2.48
CA ALA A 337 6.16 16.66 2.29
C ALA A 337 5.24 16.70 3.52
N TYR A 338 5.78 16.48 4.71
CA TYR A 338 5.00 16.48 5.95
C TYR A 338 4.51 17.86 6.38
N GLU A 339 5.26 18.93 6.09
CA GLU A 339 4.92 20.28 6.54
C GLU A 339 4.02 21.04 5.55
N GLN A 340 4.13 20.79 4.24
CA GLN A 340 3.62 21.71 3.24
C GLN A 340 2.81 21.05 2.12
N ALA A 341 2.91 19.73 1.90
CA ALA A 341 2.31 19.09 0.72
C ALA A 341 0.94 18.41 1.01
N GLY A 342 0.29 18.75 2.12
CA GLY A 342 -1.01 18.17 2.49
C GLY A 342 -2.11 18.42 1.46
N GLU A 343 -2.18 19.63 0.91
CA GLU A 343 -3.17 19.99 -0.12
C GLU A 343 -2.96 19.20 -1.42
N TRP A 344 -1.70 19.01 -1.83
CA TRP A 344 -1.38 18.17 -2.99
C TRP A 344 -1.84 16.73 -2.79
N LEU A 345 -1.63 16.17 -1.59
CA LEU A 345 -2.10 14.83 -1.26
C LEU A 345 -3.63 14.71 -1.30
N ASP A 346 -4.34 15.71 -0.78
CA ASP A 346 -5.80 15.69 -0.77
C ASP A 346 -6.36 15.72 -2.20
N GLU A 347 -5.80 16.53 -3.11
CA GLU A 347 -6.16 16.54 -4.53
C GLU A 347 -5.74 15.25 -5.25
N LEU A 348 -4.54 14.70 -4.97
CA LEU A 348 -4.11 13.41 -5.49
C LEU A 348 -5.11 12.30 -5.15
N LYS A 349 -5.56 12.24 -3.89
CA LYS A 349 -6.51 11.21 -3.45
C LYS A 349 -7.83 11.30 -4.23
N LEU A 350 -8.35 12.51 -4.45
CA LEU A 350 -9.55 12.71 -5.27
C LEU A 350 -9.35 12.26 -6.72
N TYR A 351 -8.18 12.52 -7.30
CA TYR A 351 -7.86 12.08 -8.66
C TYR A 351 -7.76 10.54 -8.73
N LEU A 352 -7.10 9.91 -7.76
CA LEU A 352 -6.97 8.46 -7.65
C LEU A 352 -8.34 7.78 -7.42
N ASP A 353 -9.20 8.34 -6.58
CA ASP A 353 -10.57 7.86 -6.36
C ASP A 353 -11.36 7.86 -7.69
N GLY A 354 -11.17 8.91 -8.49
CA GLY A 354 -11.72 8.98 -9.82
C GLY A 354 -11.15 7.93 -10.80
N ASN A 355 -9.84 7.65 -10.76
CA ASN A 355 -9.21 6.59 -11.57
C ASN A 355 -9.74 5.20 -11.18
N LEU A 356 -9.81 4.91 -9.89
CA LEU A 356 -10.29 3.63 -9.37
C LEU A 356 -11.77 3.39 -9.76
N LYS A 357 -12.61 4.42 -9.62
CA LYS A 357 -14.01 4.34 -10.07
C LYS A 357 -14.10 4.08 -11.56
N PHE A 358 -13.34 4.82 -12.38
CA PHE A 358 -13.30 4.63 -13.82
C PHE A 358 -12.91 3.18 -14.19
N VAL A 359 -11.88 2.61 -13.53
CA VAL A 359 -11.44 1.23 -13.76
C VAL A 359 -12.55 0.24 -13.38
N LYS A 360 -13.26 0.45 -12.26
CA LYS A 360 -14.38 -0.40 -11.84
C LYS A 360 -15.48 -0.40 -12.89
N ASP A 361 -15.90 0.77 -13.32
CA ASP A 361 -16.97 0.94 -14.32
C ASP A 361 -16.56 0.28 -15.65
N PHE A 362 -15.32 0.57 -16.13
CA PHE A 362 -14.79 -0.01 -17.36
C PHE A 362 -14.72 -1.53 -17.36
N ILE A 363 -14.19 -2.13 -16.29
CA ILE A 363 -14.08 -3.60 -16.17
C ILE A 363 -15.48 -4.21 -16.15
N SER A 364 -16.43 -3.64 -15.42
CA SER A 364 -17.80 -4.15 -15.34
C SER A 364 -18.52 -4.15 -16.70
N GLU A 365 -18.24 -3.15 -17.52
CA GLU A 365 -18.87 -2.98 -18.84
C GLU A 365 -18.18 -3.79 -19.94
N ASN A 366 -16.85 -3.83 -19.94
CA ASN A 366 -16.07 -4.34 -21.08
C ASN A 366 -15.39 -5.70 -20.80
N ILE A 367 -15.23 -6.10 -19.53
CA ILE A 367 -14.60 -7.38 -19.15
C ILE A 367 -15.42 -8.02 -18.02
N PRO A 368 -16.70 -8.36 -18.23
CA PRO A 368 -17.63 -8.73 -17.16
C PRO A 368 -17.28 -10.05 -16.43
N THR A 369 -16.36 -10.85 -16.97
CA THR A 369 -15.83 -12.06 -16.33
C THR A 369 -14.67 -11.80 -15.37
N ALA A 370 -14.01 -10.64 -15.49
CA ALA A 370 -13.00 -10.20 -14.53
C ALA A 370 -13.66 -9.57 -13.30
N VAL A 371 -12.99 -9.71 -12.15
CA VAL A 371 -13.52 -9.14 -10.90
C VAL A 371 -12.56 -8.11 -10.34
N PHE A 372 -13.06 -6.90 -10.18
CA PHE A 372 -12.35 -5.81 -9.52
C PHE A 372 -13.27 -5.10 -8.53
N GLN A 373 -12.77 -4.92 -7.32
CA GLN A 373 -13.39 -4.08 -6.31
C GLN A 373 -12.47 -2.91 -5.99
N VAL A 374 -13.05 -1.71 -5.86
CA VAL A 374 -12.30 -0.52 -5.45
C VAL A 374 -11.69 -0.77 -4.06
N PRO A 375 -10.37 -0.69 -3.91
CA PRO A 375 -9.73 -0.95 -2.63
C PRO A 375 -9.92 0.21 -1.65
N ASP A 376 -9.84 -0.07 -0.34
CA ASP A 376 -9.89 0.94 0.72
C ASP A 376 -8.66 1.87 0.71
N ALA A 377 -7.52 1.39 0.22
CA ALA A 377 -6.25 2.12 0.19
C ALA A 377 -5.42 1.79 -1.06
N THR A 378 -4.28 2.44 -1.19
CA THR A 378 -3.31 2.37 -2.28
C THR A 378 -3.80 3.02 -3.58
N TYR A 379 -2.95 3.02 -4.59
CA TYR A 379 -3.29 3.42 -5.96
C TYR A 379 -3.26 2.23 -6.92
N PHE A 380 -3.46 1.03 -6.38
CA PHE A 380 -3.44 -0.20 -7.17
C PHE A 380 -4.83 -0.75 -7.40
N ALA A 381 -5.07 -1.28 -8.60
CA ALA A 381 -6.16 -2.20 -8.84
C ALA A 381 -5.63 -3.64 -8.76
N TRP A 382 -6.24 -4.44 -7.89
CA TRP A 382 -6.00 -5.87 -7.77
C TRP A 382 -7.13 -6.60 -8.47
N VAL A 383 -6.88 -7.08 -9.70
CA VAL A 383 -7.90 -7.59 -10.61
C VAL A 383 -7.79 -9.12 -10.72
N ASP A 384 -8.90 -9.82 -10.53
CA ASP A 384 -9.02 -11.28 -10.68
C ASP A 384 -9.42 -11.64 -12.10
N PHE A 385 -8.52 -12.27 -12.85
CA PHE A 385 -8.72 -12.75 -14.21
C PHE A 385 -8.90 -14.28 -14.30
N ARG A 386 -9.01 -15.00 -13.18
CA ARG A 386 -9.10 -16.47 -13.17
C ARG A 386 -10.24 -17.04 -14.01
N LYS A 387 -11.37 -16.32 -14.10
CA LYS A 387 -12.50 -16.70 -14.95
C LYS A 387 -12.36 -16.20 -16.40
N THR A 388 -11.64 -15.12 -16.59
CA THR A 388 -11.48 -14.46 -17.90
C THR A 388 -10.40 -15.14 -18.73
N LEU A 389 -9.29 -15.51 -18.10
CA LEU A 389 -8.10 -16.08 -18.73
C LEU A 389 -7.65 -17.36 -18.00
N PRO A 390 -8.51 -18.40 -17.93
CA PRO A 390 -8.26 -19.57 -17.08
C PRO A 390 -7.03 -20.39 -17.45
N ASP A 391 -6.64 -20.37 -18.73
CA ASP A 391 -5.51 -21.17 -19.25
C ASP A 391 -4.21 -20.36 -19.36
N VAL A 392 -4.24 -19.06 -19.06
CA VAL A 392 -3.06 -18.18 -19.14
C VAL A 392 -2.29 -18.22 -17.83
N LYS A 393 -1.09 -18.79 -17.86
CA LYS A 393 -0.24 -18.94 -16.67
C LYS A 393 0.50 -17.65 -16.31
N ASP A 394 1.05 -16.95 -17.32
CA ASP A 394 1.76 -15.70 -17.13
C ASP A 394 0.95 -14.54 -17.71
N LEU A 395 0.19 -13.90 -16.84
CA LEU A 395 -0.63 -12.73 -17.21
C LEU A 395 0.23 -11.51 -17.58
N SER A 396 1.41 -11.35 -16.99
CA SER A 396 2.32 -10.26 -17.35
C SER A 396 2.78 -10.38 -18.79
N LEU A 397 3.21 -11.58 -19.19
CA LEU A 397 3.66 -11.84 -20.55
C LEU A 397 2.50 -11.78 -21.56
N PHE A 398 1.32 -12.29 -21.17
CA PHE A 398 0.12 -12.23 -22.00
C PHE A 398 -0.23 -10.78 -22.37
N PHE A 399 -0.35 -9.89 -21.38
CA PHE A 399 -0.72 -8.50 -21.64
C PHE A 399 0.41 -7.70 -22.30
N ALA A 400 1.66 -7.99 -22.02
CA ALA A 400 2.78 -7.39 -22.73
C ALA A 400 2.74 -7.71 -24.22
N ASN A 401 2.52 -8.97 -24.59
CA ASN A 401 2.55 -9.42 -25.99
C ASN A 401 1.26 -9.08 -26.76
N ASN A 402 0.10 -9.09 -26.12
CA ASN A 402 -1.18 -8.96 -26.80
C ASN A 402 -1.84 -7.59 -26.65
N ALA A 403 -1.44 -6.81 -25.64
CA ALA A 403 -1.99 -5.49 -25.35
C ALA A 403 -0.95 -4.35 -25.39
N GLY A 404 0.35 -4.67 -25.32
CA GLY A 404 1.37 -3.65 -25.09
C GLY A 404 1.21 -2.95 -23.73
N VAL A 405 0.78 -3.71 -22.70
CA VAL A 405 0.60 -3.21 -21.34
C VAL A 405 1.56 -3.96 -20.41
N LEU A 406 2.41 -3.23 -19.71
CA LEU A 406 3.27 -3.75 -18.66
C LEU A 406 2.54 -3.67 -17.32
N LEU A 407 2.40 -4.79 -16.66
CA LEU A 407 1.74 -4.95 -15.37
C LEU A 407 2.45 -6.03 -14.53
N GLU A 408 2.08 -6.15 -13.26
CA GLU A 408 2.62 -7.20 -12.41
C GLU A 408 1.59 -8.30 -12.21
N GLY A 409 1.90 -9.49 -12.72
CA GLY A 409 1.16 -10.72 -12.43
C GLY A 409 1.28 -11.08 -10.95
N GLY A 410 0.19 -11.61 -10.38
CA GLY A 410 0.14 -11.94 -8.97
C GLY A 410 1.20 -12.95 -8.56
N ASP A 411 1.40 -13.98 -9.34
CA ASP A 411 2.36 -15.06 -9.12
C ASP A 411 3.83 -14.66 -9.33
N ALA A 412 4.08 -13.58 -10.07
CA ALA A 412 5.44 -13.09 -10.35
C ALA A 412 6.02 -12.21 -9.25
N LEU A 413 5.16 -11.40 -8.59
CA LEU A 413 5.59 -10.41 -7.59
C LEU A 413 5.11 -10.72 -6.17
N PHE A 414 4.05 -11.49 -6.01
CA PHE A 414 3.42 -11.72 -4.72
C PHE A 414 3.58 -13.18 -4.27
N VAL A 415 3.59 -13.38 -2.95
CA VAL A 415 3.68 -14.70 -2.33
C VAL A 415 2.29 -15.19 -1.95
N GLY A 416 1.99 -16.46 -2.23
CA GLY A 416 0.74 -17.15 -1.87
C GLY A 416 -0.48 -16.62 -2.63
N ASN A 417 -1.50 -17.41 -2.77
CA ASN A 417 -2.85 -17.20 -3.32
C ASN A 417 -3.05 -15.97 -4.25
N ALA A 418 -2.08 -15.69 -5.13
CA ALA A 418 -2.07 -14.55 -6.05
C ALA A 418 -2.20 -14.96 -7.53
N GLU A 419 -2.23 -16.28 -7.81
CA GLU A 419 -2.33 -16.83 -9.18
C GLU A 419 -3.63 -16.36 -9.85
N GLY A 420 -3.51 -15.93 -11.10
CA GLY A 420 -4.63 -15.43 -11.90
C GLY A 420 -5.09 -14.00 -11.54
N PHE A 421 -4.38 -13.33 -10.64
CA PHE A 421 -4.56 -11.91 -10.37
C PHE A 421 -3.50 -11.08 -11.07
N VAL A 422 -3.83 -9.80 -11.29
CA VAL A 422 -2.84 -8.78 -11.69
C VAL A 422 -2.97 -7.56 -10.83
N ARG A 423 -1.85 -6.87 -10.61
CA ARG A 423 -1.82 -5.55 -10.00
C ARG A 423 -1.57 -4.49 -11.05
N LEU A 424 -2.50 -3.54 -11.20
CA LEU A 424 -2.36 -2.37 -12.06
C LEU A 424 -2.05 -1.14 -11.21
N ASN A 425 -1.01 -0.41 -11.57
CA ASN A 425 -0.74 0.90 -11.01
C ASN A 425 -1.63 1.94 -11.72
N LEU A 426 -2.44 2.65 -10.95
CA LEU A 426 -3.37 3.68 -11.44
C LEU A 426 -2.93 5.11 -11.12
N ALA A 427 -1.74 5.28 -10.54
CA ALA A 427 -1.17 6.60 -10.23
C ALA A 427 -0.54 7.22 -11.49
N MET A 428 -1.37 7.44 -12.50
CA MET A 428 -1.01 8.02 -13.80
C MET A 428 -2.17 8.81 -14.38
N PRO A 429 -1.93 9.67 -15.39
CA PRO A 429 -2.97 10.38 -16.12
C PRO A 429 -4.11 9.47 -16.59
N ARG A 430 -5.37 9.91 -16.42
CA ARG A 430 -6.57 9.13 -16.76
C ARG A 430 -6.56 8.64 -18.19
N ALA A 431 -6.02 9.44 -19.13
CA ALA A 431 -5.91 9.06 -20.52
C ALA A 431 -5.08 7.78 -20.73
N LEU A 432 -3.96 7.64 -19.99
CA LEU A 432 -3.12 6.45 -20.06
C LEU A 432 -3.78 5.24 -19.39
N VAL A 433 -4.49 5.43 -18.28
CA VAL A 433 -5.30 4.36 -17.65
C VAL A 433 -6.35 3.85 -18.62
N LYS A 434 -7.07 4.76 -19.28
CA LYS A 434 -8.10 4.42 -20.28
C LYS A 434 -7.50 3.62 -21.44
N GLU A 435 -6.43 4.11 -22.03
CA GLU A 435 -5.76 3.44 -23.15
C GLU A 435 -5.27 2.04 -22.77
N GLY A 436 -4.65 1.89 -21.58
CA GLY A 436 -4.21 0.59 -21.09
C GLY A 436 -5.37 -0.42 -20.97
N LEU A 437 -6.49 0.00 -20.39
CA LEU A 437 -7.68 -0.85 -20.24
C LEU A 437 -8.33 -1.21 -21.57
N GLU A 438 -8.43 -0.26 -22.52
CA GLU A 438 -8.96 -0.51 -23.86
C GLU A 438 -8.11 -1.56 -24.61
N ARG A 439 -6.78 -1.44 -24.53
CA ARG A 439 -5.86 -2.42 -25.11
C ARG A 439 -5.98 -3.80 -24.44
N MET A 440 -6.13 -3.85 -23.11
CA MET A 440 -6.34 -5.10 -22.36
C MET A 440 -7.67 -5.77 -22.78
N ALA A 441 -8.77 -5.02 -22.83
CA ALA A 441 -10.07 -5.54 -23.24
C ALA A 441 -10.03 -6.12 -24.66
N ALA A 442 -9.44 -5.39 -25.61
CA ALA A 442 -9.26 -5.86 -26.99
C ALA A 442 -8.37 -7.11 -27.09
N ALA A 443 -7.37 -7.27 -26.24
CA ALA A 443 -6.54 -8.48 -26.17
C ALA A 443 -7.34 -9.68 -25.64
N ILE A 444 -8.16 -9.47 -24.62
CA ILE A 444 -9.04 -10.49 -24.02
C ILE A 444 -10.11 -10.94 -25.05
N GLU A 445 -10.71 -9.99 -25.80
CA GLU A 445 -11.71 -10.32 -26.83
C GLU A 445 -11.14 -11.21 -27.92
N ARG A 446 -9.86 -11.02 -28.29
CA ARG A 446 -9.15 -11.88 -29.26
C ARG A 446 -8.70 -13.22 -28.70
N TYR A 447 -8.72 -13.39 -27.37
CA TYR A 447 -8.30 -14.62 -26.73
C TYR A 447 -9.30 -15.74 -26.99
N SER A 448 -8.81 -16.88 -27.48
CA SER A 448 -9.59 -18.10 -27.64
C SER A 448 -9.03 -19.18 -26.73
N PRO A 449 -9.80 -19.69 -25.75
CA PRO A 449 -9.34 -20.75 -24.86
C PRO A 449 -8.80 -21.97 -25.63
N GLY A 450 -7.61 -22.45 -25.27
CA GLY A 450 -6.99 -23.64 -25.86
C GLY A 450 -6.07 -23.42 -27.05
N THR A 451 -5.81 -22.17 -27.49
CA THR A 451 -4.89 -21.87 -28.61
C THR A 451 -3.44 -21.63 -28.18
N ASP A 452 -3.15 -21.40 -26.92
CA ASP A 452 -1.79 -21.21 -26.36
C ASP A 452 -1.04 -22.54 -26.13
N LYS A 453 -1.11 -23.45 -27.11
CA LYS A 453 -0.24 -24.63 -27.16
C LYS A 453 0.82 -24.43 -28.25
N LYS A 454 1.76 -23.49 -28.04
CA LYS A 454 3.02 -23.55 -28.77
C LYS A 454 4.15 -22.90 -27.97
#